data_71b70bb27e2c183ad6e0208b3ec9b199
#
_entry.id   71b70bb27e2c183ad6e0208b3ec9b199
#
_cell.length_a   1.000
_cell.length_b   1.000
_cell.length_c   1.000
_cell.angle_alpha   90.00
_cell.angle_beta   90.00
_cell.angle_gamma   90.00
#
_symmetry.space_group_name_H-M   'P 1'
#
loop_
_entity.id
_entity.type
_entity.pdbx_description
1 polymer ?
#
loop_
_entity_poly.entity_id
_entity_poly.type
_entity_poly.pdbx_seq_one_letter_code
_entity_poly.pdbx_strand_id
1 'polypeptide(L)'
;STGMQISVTGASDADYNGVQTIASIVDDYNFTFTAANAPNQTIPSGIVQYVVNGYSGSFVRAGMFDNQNGFFFEWDGSVLHCVRRSSTTQLSGTVNANKGSGLITGIDTNFSGQLNRNDKVVIRGQTYKVVKIENRTEMYVQPQYRGVSSDGIILTKTIDVRVAQSEWNIDKCDGTGKQGFTLDTSKIQMAYMDYSWYGAGKIRFGFKDRKGHVRYAHEFIHNNRLDEAYMRSGNLPAKYEIENDEDPTYAPTLFHWGTSVIMX
;
A
#
# COMPACT_ATOMS: atom_id res chain seq x y z
N SER A 1 -11.33 2.39 3.70
CA SER A 1 -10.65 3.07 4.81
C SER A 1 -11.40 4.33 5.21
N THR A 2 -11.17 4.79 6.43
CA THR A 2 -11.74 6.04 6.93
C THR A 2 -11.30 7.20 6.03
N GLY A 3 -12.23 8.09 5.71
CA GLY A 3 -11.97 9.22 4.81
C GLY A 3 -12.18 8.90 3.34
N MET A 4 -12.37 7.63 3.01
CA MET A 4 -12.65 7.21 1.64
C MET A 4 -14.04 7.65 1.23
N GLN A 5 -14.20 8.06 -0.03
CA GLN A 5 -15.52 8.42 -0.54
C GLN A 5 -16.19 7.23 -1.19
N ILE A 6 -17.49 7.11 -0.94
CA ILE A 6 -18.33 6.09 -1.54
C ILE A 6 -19.53 6.77 -2.18
N SER A 7 -20.17 6.08 -3.10
CA SER A 7 -21.41 6.54 -3.70
C SER A 7 -22.51 5.59 -3.25
N VAL A 8 -23.53 6.11 -2.59
CA VAL A 8 -24.67 5.35 -2.10
C VAL A 8 -25.83 5.61 -3.02
N THR A 9 -26.47 4.53 -3.50
CA THR A 9 -27.66 4.62 -4.37
C THR A 9 -28.69 3.58 -3.93
N GLY A 10 -29.94 3.86 -4.23
CA GLY A 10 -30.99 2.89 -4.00
C GLY A 10 -31.56 2.86 -2.59
N ALA A 11 -31.10 3.74 -1.72
CA ALA A 11 -31.72 3.84 -0.40
C ALA A 11 -33.10 4.45 -0.53
N SER A 12 -34.04 3.92 0.25
CA SER A 12 -35.41 4.41 0.22
C SER A 12 -35.55 5.83 0.73
N ASP A 13 -34.69 6.23 1.67
CA ASP A 13 -34.63 7.59 2.14
C ASP A 13 -33.52 8.32 1.38
N ALA A 14 -33.90 9.41 0.72
CA ALA A 14 -32.97 10.13 -0.16
C ALA A 14 -31.77 10.72 0.57
N ASP A 15 -31.88 10.96 1.86
CA ASP A 15 -30.79 11.56 2.63
C ASP A 15 -29.60 10.62 2.80
N TYR A 16 -29.77 9.33 2.54
CA TYR A 16 -28.65 8.39 2.52
C TYR A 16 -27.93 8.36 1.18
N ASN A 17 -28.60 8.76 0.09
CA ASN A 17 -28.06 8.64 -1.26
C ASN A 17 -27.02 9.74 -1.54
N GLY A 18 -26.18 9.47 -2.53
CA GLY A 18 -25.17 10.45 -2.96
C GLY A 18 -23.75 10.03 -2.53
N VAL A 19 -22.84 10.97 -2.67
CA VAL A 19 -21.44 10.75 -2.29
C VAL A 19 -21.28 10.95 -0.80
N GLN A 20 -20.81 9.95 -0.12
CA GLN A 20 -20.62 9.96 1.34
C GLN A 20 -19.14 9.69 1.66
N THR A 21 -18.71 10.19 2.81
CA THR A 21 -17.34 9.94 3.28
C THR A 21 -17.39 8.98 4.45
N ILE A 22 -16.59 7.91 4.40
CA ILE A 22 -16.54 6.93 5.48
C ILE A 22 -16.01 7.60 6.74
N ALA A 23 -16.81 7.60 7.80
CA ALA A 23 -16.46 8.22 9.06
C ALA A 23 -15.68 7.27 9.96
N SER A 24 -16.08 6.00 10.00
CA SER A 24 -15.36 5.01 10.78
C SER A 24 -15.55 3.61 10.19
N ILE A 25 -14.62 2.74 10.47
CA ILE A 25 -14.70 1.31 10.14
C ILE A 25 -15.03 0.60 11.45
N VAL A 26 -16.14 -0.11 11.45
CA VAL A 26 -16.59 -0.86 12.63
C VAL A 26 -15.95 -2.25 12.65
N ASP A 27 -15.98 -2.92 11.51
CA ASP A 27 -15.35 -4.24 11.32
C ASP A 27 -15.15 -4.49 9.83
N ASP A 28 -14.82 -5.70 9.46
CA ASP A 28 -14.50 -6.05 8.06
C ASP A 28 -15.70 -5.88 7.11
N TYR A 29 -16.90 -5.79 7.65
CA TYR A 29 -18.12 -5.75 6.84
C TYR A 29 -18.95 -4.49 7.09
N ASN A 30 -18.59 -3.69 8.07
CA ASN A 30 -19.41 -2.56 8.51
C ASN A 30 -18.61 -1.27 8.64
N PHE A 31 -19.18 -0.21 8.14
CA PHE A 31 -18.62 1.12 8.31
C PHE A 31 -19.74 2.13 8.54
N THR A 32 -19.38 3.34 8.97
CA THR A 32 -20.35 4.41 9.16
C THR A 32 -20.00 5.60 8.30
N PHE A 33 -21.02 6.37 7.97
CA PHE A 33 -20.88 7.71 7.40
C PHE A 33 -21.96 8.61 8.01
N THR A 34 -21.77 9.91 7.88
CA THR A 34 -22.72 10.87 8.41
C THR A 34 -23.52 11.46 7.24
N ALA A 35 -24.82 11.23 7.24
CA ALA A 35 -25.70 11.83 6.23
C ALA A 35 -25.76 13.35 6.41
N ALA A 36 -25.94 14.06 5.31
CA ALA A 36 -25.98 15.54 5.35
C ALA A 36 -27.17 16.06 6.14
N ASN A 37 -28.30 15.38 6.06
CA ASN A 37 -29.50 15.72 6.82
C ASN A 37 -29.87 14.54 7.70
N ALA A 38 -30.71 14.78 8.69
CA ALA A 38 -31.20 13.69 9.53
C ALA A 38 -32.23 12.87 8.74
N PRO A 39 -31.95 11.60 8.44
CA PRO A 39 -32.91 10.79 7.70
C PRO A 39 -34.20 10.59 8.51
N ASN A 40 -35.28 10.43 7.81
CA ASN A 40 -36.58 10.20 8.43
C ASN A 40 -36.79 8.76 8.88
N GLN A 41 -35.97 7.86 8.41
CA GLN A 41 -36.09 6.42 8.72
C GLN A 41 -34.86 5.95 9.47
N THR A 42 -35.10 5.21 10.54
CA THR A 42 -34.02 4.58 11.29
C THR A 42 -33.47 3.38 10.53
N ILE A 43 -34.35 2.67 9.82
CA ILE A 43 -33.96 1.49 9.06
C ILE A 43 -34.46 1.69 7.62
N PRO A 44 -33.56 1.95 6.68
CA PRO A 44 -33.98 2.11 5.29
C PRO A 44 -34.56 0.80 4.74
N SER A 45 -35.61 0.90 3.98
CA SER A 45 -36.17 -0.27 3.31
C SER A 45 -35.46 -0.45 1.96
N GLY A 46 -35.43 -1.70 1.52
CA GLY A 46 -34.85 -2.03 0.24
C GLY A 46 -33.36 -2.33 0.32
N ILE A 47 -32.76 -2.46 -0.83
CA ILE A 47 -31.32 -2.77 -0.95
C ILE A 47 -30.56 -1.47 -1.15
N VAL A 48 -29.62 -1.21 -0.27
CA VAL A 48 -28.70 -0.07 -0.43
C VAL A 48 -27.50 -0.55 -1.21
N GLN A 49 -27.26 0.06 -2.36
CA GLN A 49 -26.09 -0.22 -3.17
C GLN A 49 -25.09 0.89 -2.96
N TYR A 50 -23.85 0.51 -2.81
CA TYR A 50 -22.78 1.51 -2.72
C TYR A 50 -21.64 1.11 -3.65
N VAL A 51 -21.01 2.10 -4.22
CA VAL A 51 -19.86 1.92 -5.09
C VAL A 51 -18.74 2.78 -4.52
N VAL A 52 -17.62 2.13 -4.27
CA VAL A 52 -16.46 2.85 -3.80
C VAL A 52 -15.90 3.69 -4.95
N ASN A 53 -15.75 4.97 -4.72
CA ASN A 53 -15.15 5.85 -5.71
C ASN A 53 -13.66 5.58 -5.74
N GLY A 54 -13.09 5.52 -6.94
CA GLY A 54 -11.69 5.25 -7.13
C GLY A 54 -11.45 3.80 -7.51
N TYR A 55 -10.27 3.32 -7.24
CA TYR A 55 -9.83 2.02 -7.75
C TYR A 55 -9.92 0.93 -6.68
N SER A 56 -11.06 0.80 -6.04
CA SER A 56 -11.19 -0.21 -4.99
C SER A 56 -10.56 -1.52 -5.44
N GLY A 57 -9.60 -2.02 -4.67
CA GLY A 57 -8.88 -3.23 -5.01
C GLY A 57 -7.81 -3.08 -6.07
N SER A 58 -7.47 -1.84 -6.48
CA SER A 58 -6.42 -1.60 -7.47
C SER A 58 -5.46 -0.55 -6.95
N PHE A 59 -4.18 -0.73 -7.24
CA PHE A 59 -3.12 0.18 -6.80
C PHE A 59 -2.25 0.56 -7.97
N VAL A 60 -1.90 1.84 -8.05
CA VAL A 60 -0.99 2.36 -9.08
C VAL A 60 0.24 2.86 -8.35
N ARG A 61 1.42 2.35 -8.72
CA ARG A 61 2.67 2.66 -8.04
C ARG A 61 3.74 3.15 -9.00
N ALA A 62 4.55 4.08 -8.54
CA ALA A 62 5.69 4.58 -9.31
C ALA A 62 6.82 4.96 -8.35
N GLY A 63 8.01 4.46 -8.61
CA GLY A 63 9.16 4.77 -7.76
C GLY A 63 10.36 3.90 -8.04
N MET A 64 11.17 3.73 -7.01
CA MET A 64 12.36 2.88 -7.02
C MET A 64 12.09 1.71 -6.08
N PHE A 65 11.66 0.58 -6.64
CA PHE A 65 11.25 -0.53 -5.79
C PHE A 65 11.20 -1.85 -6.55
N ASP A 66 11.22 -2.92 -5.79
CA ASP A 66 10.94 -4.26 -6.30
C ASP A 66 9.89 -4.89 -5.37
N ASN A 67 9.80 -6.22 -5.38
CA ASN A 67 8.78 -6.91 -4.57
C ASN A 67 9.12 -6.94 -3.08
N GLN A 68 10.34 -6.58 -2.71
CA GLN A 68 10.81 -6.74 -1.34
C GLN A 68 11.28 -5.44 -0.69
N ASN A 69 11.78 -4.49 -1.49
CA ASN A 69 12.38 -3.27 -0.98
C ASN A 69 12.03 -2.09 -1.85
N GLY A 70 12.11 -0.89 -1.28
CA GLY A 70 12.07 0.32 -2.05
C GLY A 70 11.13 1.37 -1.50
N PHE A 71 10.89 2.36 -2.35
CA PHE A 71 10.04 3.50 -1.98
C PHE A 71 9.35 4.00 -3.25
N PHE A 72 8.10 4.39 -3.09
CA PHE A 72 7.27 4.74 -4.24
C PHE A 72 6.07 5.57 -3.82
N PHE A 73 5.51 6.27 -4.79
CA PHE A 73 4.17 6.83 -4.66
C PHE A 73 3.16 5.74 -4.98
N GLU A 74 2.08 5.72 -4.23
CA GLU A 74 1.01 4.73 -4.45
C GLU A 74 -0.35 5.43 -4.40
N TRP A 75 -1.11 5.28 -5.48
CA TRP A 75 -2.49 5.74 -5.57
C TRP A 75 -3.41 4.53 -5.38
N ASP A 76 -4.30 4.60 -4.40
CA ASP A 76 -5.23 3.50 -4.11
C ASP A 76 -6.62 3.72 -4.70
N GLY A 77 -6.76 4.75 -5.54
CA GLY A 77 -8.02 5.12 -6.14
C GLY A 77 -8.66 6.33 -5.49
N SER A 78 -8.21 6.70 -4.30
CA SER A 78 -8.74 7.88 -3.61
C SER A 78 -7.66 8.70 -2.92
N VAL A 79 -6.58 8.09 -2.48
CA VAL A 79 -5.55 8.78 -1.70
C VAL A 79 -4.18 8.44 -2.25
N LEU A 80 -3.33 9.45 -2.38
CA LEU A 80 -1.93 9.26 -2.76
C LEU A 80 -1.10 9.07 -1.51
N HIS A 81 -0.26 8.05 -1.51
CA HIS A 81 0.61 7.71 -0.39
C HIS A 81 2.07 7.79 -0.81
N CYS A 82 2.93 8.14 0.14
CA CYS A 82 4.36 7.85 0.06
C CYS A 82 4.59 6.56 0.81
N VAL A 83 5.30 5.62 0.20
CA VAL A 83 5.42 4.26 0.75
C VAL A 83 6.90 3.87 0.83
N ARG A 84 7.26 3.23 1.94
CA ARG A 84 8.55 2.57 2.11
C ARG A 84 8.28 1.08 2.33
N ARG A 85 8.93 0.26 1.51
CA ARG A 85 8.78 -1.21 1.56
C ARG A 85 10.04 -1.84 2.07
N SER A 86 9.91 -2.80 2.99
CA SER A 86 11.04 -3.58 3.46
C SER A 86 10.60 -5.01 3.76
N SER A 87 11.55 -5.95 3.71
CA SER A 87 11.29 -7.37 3.98
C SER A 87 12.21 -7.86 5.09
N THR A 88 12.40 -7.04 6.11
CA THR A 88 13.32 -7.33 7.21
C THR A 88 12.64 -7.97 8.41
N THR A 89 11.31 -7.87 8.51
CA THR A 89 10.59 -8.37 9.69
C THR A 89 10.58 -9.89 9.71
N GLN A 90 11.34 -10.47 10.63
CA GLN A 90 11.41 -11.91 10.79
C GLN A 90 10.22 -12.40 11.61
N LEU A 91 9.60 -13.48 11.14
CA LEU A 91 8.49 -14.10 11.85
C LEU A 91 9.00 -15.19 12.77
N SER A 92 8.17 -15.61 13.74
CA SER A 92 8.58 -16.61 14.72
C SER A 92 8.69 -17.97 14.08
N GLY A 93 9.57 -18.81 14.65
CA GLY A 93 9.75 -20.20 14.24
C GLY A 93 10.49 -20.35 12.92
N THR A 94 10.37 -21.53 12.35
CA THR A 94 10.94 -21.85 11.06
C THR A 94 9.91 -22.57 10.22
N VAL A 95 10.13 -22.60 8.89
CA VAL A 95 9.17 -23.23 7.98
C VAL A 95 9.82 -24.30 7.14
N ASN A 96 9.00 -25.22 6.68
CA ASN A 96 9.39 -26.28 5.75
C ASN A 96 8.61 -26.04 4.45
N ALA A 97 9.30 -26.17 3.33
CA ALA A 97 8.71 -25.91 2.02
C ALA A 97 9.18 -26.96 1.03
N ASN A 98 8.25 -27.46 0.24
CA ASN A 98 8.54 -28.48 -0.79
C ASN A 98 8.33 -27.90 -2.17
N LYS A 99 9.31 -28.10 -3.04
CA LYS A 99 9.26 -27.59 -4.40
C LYS A 99 7.97 -28.06 -5.10
N GLY A 100 7.27 -27.12 -5.70
CA GLY A 100 6.03 -27.40 -6.43
C GLY A 100 4.79 -27.47 -5.56
N SER A 101 4.92 -27.18 -4.27
CA SER A 101 3.78 -27.16 -3.34
C SER A 101 3.50 -25.75 -2.86
N GLY A 102 2.21 -25.42 -2.70
CA GLY A 102 1.81 -24.18 -2.07
C GLY A 102 1.72 -24.29 -0.55
N LEU A 103 1.77 -25.50 0.00
CA LEU A 103 1.65 -25.70 1.45
C LEU A 103 2.99 -25.38 2.13
N ILE A 104 2.94 -24.50 3.11
CA ILE A 104 4.09 -24.18 3.96
C ILE A 104 3.72 -24.62 5.38
N THR A 105 4.56 -25.46 5.97
CA THR A 105 4.34 -25.92 7.35
C THR A 105 5.38 -25.28 8.25
N GLY A 106 5.03 -25.10 9.51
CA GLY A 106 5.89 -24.41 10.45
C GLY A 106 6.13 -25.16 11.74
N ILE A 107 7.28 -24.87 12.36
CA ILE A 107 7.64 -25.32 13.68
C ILE A 107 7.83 -24.09 14.56
N ASP A 108 7.07 -24.01 15.64
CA ASP A 108 7.07 -22.84 16.54
C ASP A 108 6.67 -21.53 15.84
N THR A 109 5.94 -21.65 14.74
CA THR A 109 5.44 -20.49 13.99
C THR A 109 4.13 -19.98 14.60
N ASN A 110 3.71 -18.81 14.14
CA ASN A 110 2.44 -18.22 14.56
C ASN A 110 1.78 -17.54 13.35
N PHE A 111 1.49 -18.34 12.32
CA PHE A 111 0.96 -17.78 11.08
C PHE A 111 -0.34 -17.01 11.32
N SER A 112 -1.27 -17.60 12.05
CA SER A 112 -2.57 -16.94 12.28
C SER A 112 -2.48 -15.68 13.13
N GLY A 113 -1.40 -15.53 13.92
CA GLY A 113 -1.20 -14.32 14.72
C GLY A 113 -0.33 -13.27 14.08
N GLN A 114 0.45 -13.63 13.07
CA GLN A 114 1.43 -12.72 12.48
C GLN A 114 1.15 -12.36 11.02
N LEU A 115 0.27 -13.12 10.35
CA LEU A 115 0.03 -12.94 8.92
C LEU A 115 -1.46 -12.79 8.65
N ASN A 116 -1.77 -12.14 7.55
CA ASN A 116 -3.10 -12.05 6.99
C ASN A 116 -3.07 -12.54 5.55
N ARG A 117 -4.22 -12.97 5.06
CA ARG A 117 -4.36 -13.29 3.64
C ARG A 117 -3.94 -12.08 2.80
N ASN A 118 -3.23 -12.36 1.73
CA ASN A 118 -2.67 -11.37 0.80
C ASN A 118 -1.37 -10.73 1.27
N ASP A 119 -0.88 -11.05 2.47
CA ASP A 119 0.45 -10.61 2.88
C ASP A 119 1.50 -11.25 1.98
N LYS A 120 2.64 -10.58 1.85
CA LYS A 120 3.77 -11.10 1.09
C LYS A 120 4.87 -11.53 2.06
N VAL A 121 5.40 -12.70 1.82
CA VAL A 121 6.46 -13.29 2.62
C VAL A 121 7.65 -13.65 1.73
N VAL A 122 8.82 -13.70 2.33
CA VAL A 122 10.05 -14.06 1.61
C VAL A 122 10.55 -15.39 2.18
N ILE A 123 10.71 -16.37 1.30
CA ILE A 123 11.23 -17.68 1.62
C ILE A 123 12.43 -17.93 0.72
N ARG A 124 13.62 -18.03 1.32
CA ARG A 124 14.88 -18.22 0.60
C ARG A 124 15.05 -17.21 -0.55
N GLY A 125 14.80 -15.94 -0.23
CA GLY A 125 15.02 -14.84 -1.15
C GLY A 125 13.93 -14.60 -2.19
N GLN A 126 12.89 -15.43 -2.23
CA GLN A 126 11.81 -15.32 -3.21
C GLN A 126 10.53 -14.85 -2.52
N THR A 127 9.75 -14.04 -3.22
CA THR A 127 8.50 -13.52 -2.69
C THR A 127 7.33 -14.44 -3.04
N TYR A 128 6.48 -14.66 -2.04
CA TYR A 128 5.24 -15.46 -2.16
C TYR A 128 4.10 -14.70 -1.52
N LYS A 129 2.91 -14.86 -2.05
CA LYS A 129 1.70 -14.25 -1.50
C LYS A 129 0.95 -15.28 -0.67
N VAL A 130 0.60 -14.92 0.57
CA VAL A 130 -0.20 -15.79 1.44
C VAL A 130 -1.64 -15.79 0.92
N VAL A 131 -2.14 -16.94 0.54
CA VAL A 131 -3.51 -17.04 0.00
C VAL A 131 -4.48 -17.69 0.97
N LYS A 132 -3.98 -18.42 1.97
CA LYS A 132 -4.83 -19.04 2.98
C LYS A 132 -4.00 -19.34 4.23
N ILE A 133 -4.58 -19.09 5.39
CA ILE A 133 -3.97 -19.45 6.68
C ILE A 133 -4.90 -20.46 7.34
N GLU A 134 -4.41 -21.69 7.50
CA GLU A 134 -5.19 -22.74 8.15
C GLU A 134 -5.14 -22.61 9.68
N ASN A 135 -3.95 -22.38 10.21
CA ASN A 135 -3.74 -22.30 11.66
C ASN A 135 -2.35 -21.72 11.93
N ARG A 136 -1.84 -21.89 13.14
CA ARG A 136 -0.55 -21.33 13.53
C ARG A 136 0.63 -21.93 12.78
N THR A 137 0.48 -23.15 12.22
CA THR A 137 1.60 -23.89 11.64
C THR A 137 1.38 -24.31 10.18
N GLU A 138 0.26 -23.94 9.58
CA GLU A 138 0.00 -24.29 8.18
C GLU A 138 -0.59 -23.12 7.43
N MET A 139 -0.02 -22.83 6.26
CA MET A 139 -0.54 -21.82 5.35
C MET A 139 -0.26 -22.23 3.92
N TYR A 140 -0.95 -21.58 2.99
CA TYR A 140 -0.76 -21.78 1.56
C TYR A 140 -0.32 -20.49 0.91
N VAL A 141 0.61 -20.60 -0.02
CA VAL A 141 1.18 -19.46 -0.75
C VAL A 141 1.06 -19.66 -2.25
N GLN A 142 1.13 -18.53 -2.97
CA GLN A 142 1.24 -18.50 -4.43
C GLN A 142 2.38 -17.57 -4.81
N PRO A 143 3.12 -17.89 -5.85
CA PRO A 143 3.08 -19.17 -6.58
C PRO A 143 3.52 -20.34 -5.67
N GLN A 144 3.40 -21.54 -6.18
CA GLN A 144 3.93 -22.71 -5.46
C GLN A 144 5.43 -22.50 -5.22
N TYR A 145 5.94 -23.06 -4.11
CA TYR A 145 7.34 -22.87 -3.74
C TYR A 145 8.25 -23.30 -4.87
N ARG A 146 9.15 -22.41 -5.27
CA ARG A 146 10.02 -22.60 -6.43
C ARG A 146 11.42 -23.07 -6.08
N GLY A 147 11.77 -22.98 -4.79
CA GLY A 147 13.12 -23.34 -4.35
C GLY A 147 13.30 -24.84 -4.14
N VAL A 148 14.51 -25.21 -3.80
CA VAL A 148 14.82 -26.60 -3.42
C VAL A 148 14.08 -26.91 -2.13
N SER A 149 13.43 -28.08 -2.08
CA SER A 149 12.73 -28.53 -0.87
C SER A 149 13.65 -28.44 0.33
N SER A 150 13.23 -27.81 1.38
CA SER A 150 14.07 -27.51 2.55
C SER A 150 13.23 -27.44 3.81
N ASP A 151 13.89 -27.75 4.93
CA ASP A 151 13.32 -27.60 6.26
C ASP A 151 14.06 -26.52 7.02
N GLY A 152 13.43 -25.99 8.06
CA GLY A 152 14.08 -25.07 8.97
C GLY A 152 14.41 -23.71 8.38
N ILE A 153 13.61 -23.24 7.44
CA ILE A 153 13.84 -21.97 6.76
C ILE A 153 13.30 -20.80 7.60
N ILE A 154 14.06 -19.72 7.70
CA ILE A 154 13.60 -18.50 8.32
C ILE A 154 12.67 -17.76 7.36
N LEU A 155 11.54 -17.30 7.86
CA LEU A 155 10.51 -16.59 7.10
C LEU A 155 10.52 -15.12 7.46
N THR A 156 10.54 -14.24 6.48
CA THR A 156 10.33 -12.81 6.72
C THR A 156 9.09 -12.31 6.01
N LYS A 157 8.57 -11.20 6.50
CA LYS A 157 7.35 -10.58 5.98
C LYS A 157 7.72 -9.25 5.32
N THR A 158 7.12 -8.97 4.17
CA THR A 158 7.26 -7.68 3.50
C THR A 158 6.25 -6.71 4.10
N ILE A 159 6.73 -5.55 4.52
CA ILE A 159 5.89 -4.52 5.14
C ILE A 159 6.01 -3.25 4.32
N ASP A 160 4.85 -2.67 4.02
CA ASP A 160 4.75 -1.36 3.40
C ASP A 160 4.34 -0.36 4.47
N VAL A 161 5.21 0.60 4.76
CA VAL A 161 4.86 1.74 5.61
C VAL A 161 4.27 2.80 4.69
N ARG A 162 2.96 2.99 4.78
CA ARG A 162 2.20 3.87 3.89
C ARG A 162 1.80 5.13 4.61
N VAL A 163 2.16 6.29 4.04
CA VAL A 163 1.85 7.58 4.64
C VAL A 163 0.96 8.36 3.66
N ALA A 164 -0.29 8.55 4.06
CA ALA A 164 -1.27 9.25 3.24
C ALA A 164 -0.90 10.73 3.07
N GLN A 165 -1.35 11.34 1.99
CA GLN A 165 -1.04 12.75 1.69
C GLN A 165 -1.35 13.67 2.86
N SER A 166 -2.45 13.42 3.57
CA SER A 166 -2.85 14.25 4.71
C SER A 166 -1.86 14.19 5.88
N GLU A 167 -0.95 13.20 5.86
CA GLU A 167 0.03 12.98 6.92
C GLU A 167 1.47 13.27 6.47
N TRP A 168 1.68 13.78 5.26
CA TRP A 168 3.02 14.09 4.79
C TRP A 168 3.68 15.13 5.68
N ASN A 169 4.96 14.95 5.95
CA ASN A 169 5.63 15.67 7.05
C ASN A 169 6.45 16.89 6.61
N ILE A 170 6.56 17.16 5.31
CA ILE A 170 7.20 18.39 4.84
C ILE A 170 6.12 19.35 4.34
N ASP A 171 5.30 18.91 3.42
CA ASP A 171 4.21 19.72 2.84
C ASP A 171 3.16 18.76 2.32
N LYS A 172 1.93 18.97 2.73
CA LYS A 172 0.83 18.09 2.31
C LYS A 172 0.46 18.26 0.83
N CYS A 173 0.99 19.31 0.20
CA CYS A 173 0.74 19.59 -1.22
C CYS A 173 -0.76 19.74 -1.52
N ASP A 174 -1.49 20.29 -0.57
CA ASP A 174 -2.91 20.57 -0.68
C ASP A 174 -3.20 22.08 -0.66
N GLY A 175 -2.15 22.89 -0.78
CA GLY A 175 -2.25 24.33 -0.76
C GLY A 175 -2.11 24.96 0.63
N THR A 176 -2.14 24.14 1.69
CA THR A 176 -2.05 24.69 3.08
C THR A 176 -0.63 24.76 3.58
N GLY A 177 0.33 24.12 2.89
CA GLY A 177 1.72 24.12 3.31
C GLY A 177 2.44 25.42 2.98
N LYS A 178 3.65 25.56 3.53
CA LYS A 178 4.46 26.78 3.35
C LYS A 178 4.81 27.04 1.89
N GLN A 179 4.87 26.00 1.08
CA GLN A 179 5.23 26.15 -0.33
C GLN A 179 4.05 26.60 -1.19
N GLY A 180 2.83 26.54 -0.67
CA GLY A 180 1.62 26.92 -1.41
C GLY A 180 1.34 26.05 -2.63
N PHE A 181 1.98 24.89 -2.71
CA PHE A 181 1.83 23.99 -3.85
C PHE A 181 0.59 23.11 -3.66
N THR A 182 -0.22 23.01 -4.68
CA THR A 182 -1.39 22.13 -4.69
C THR A 182 -1.17 21.07 -5.77
N LEU A 183 -1.12 19.83 -5.37
CA LEU A 183 -0.95 18.71 -6.28
C LEU A 183 -2.29 18.32 -6.87
N ASP A 184 -2.34 18.22 -8.20
CA ASP A 184 -3.53 17.76 -8.91
C ASP A 184 -3.18 16.45 -9.59
N THR A 185 -3.61 15.34 -9.01
CA THR A 185 -3.30 14.01 -9.52
C THR A 185 -4.00 13.69 -10.84
N SER A 186 -4.95 14.51 -11.27
CA SER A 186 -5.59 14.31 -12.56
C SER A 186 -4.74 14.87 -13.72
N LYS A 187 -3.67 15.57 -13.38
CA LYS A 187 -2.82 16.22 -14.37
C LYS A 187 -1.47 15.52 -14.45
N ILE A 188 -0.74 15.78 -15.52
CA ILE A 188 0.62 15.27 -15.66
C ILE A 188 1.49 15.88 -14.56
N GLN A 189 2.26 15.03 -13.91
CA GLN A 189 3.14 15.45 -12.82
C GLN A 189 4.55 14.93 -13.06
N MET A 190 5.52 15.72 -12.64
CA MET A 190 6.90 15.28 -12.61
C MET A 190 7.25 14.94 -11.17
N ALA A 191 7.21 13.66 -10.83
CA ALA A 191 7.55 13.18 -9.51
C ALA A 191 9.07 13.16 -9.32
N TYR A 192 9.49 13.38 -8.10
CA TYR A 192 10.91 13.46 -7.74
C TYR A 192 11.14 12.68 -6.46
N MET A 193 12.22 11.92 -6.44
CA MET A 193 12.65 11.22 -5.22
C MET A 193 14.15 11.32 -5.12
N ASP A 194 14.65 11.56 -3.90
CA ASP A 194 16.09 11.41 -3.66
C ASP A 194 16.32 10.61 -2.39
N TYR A 195 17.46 9.96 -2.33
CA TYR A 195 17.77 9.07 -1.23
C TYR A 195 19.28 8.82 -1.18
N SER A 196 19.74 8.49 0.00
CA SER A 196 21.12 8.04 0.18
C SER A 196 21.21 6.59 -0.30
N TRP A 197 22.13 6.33 -1.21
CA TRP A 197 22.27 5.02 -1.84
C TRP A 197 22.70 3.93 -0.84
N TYR A 198 23.30 4.33 0.28
CA TYR A 198 23.81 3.37 1.26
C TYR A 198 22.72 2.77 2.16
N GLY A 199 21.50 3.21 2.04
CA GLY A 199 20.41 2.66 2.85
C GLY A 199 20.26 3.31 4.21
N ALA A 200 21.12 4.24 4.56
CA ALA A 200 21.01 5.06 5.75
C ALA A 200 20.76 6.49 5.31
N GLY A 201 20.33 7.34 6.22
CA GLY A 201 20.03 8.71 5.88
C GLY A 201 18.55 8.90 5.73
N LYS A 202 18.13 9.49 4.62
CA LYS A 202 16.70 9.74 4.41
C LYS A 202 16.31 9.53 2.95
N ILE A 203 15.02 9.33 2.77
CA ILE A 203 14.37 9.28 1.46
C ILE A 203 13.41 10.45 1.41
N ARG A 204 13.46 11.26 0.36
CA ARG A 204 12.54 12.38 0.17
C ARG A 204 11.72 12.19 -1.08
N PHE A 205 10.45 12.58 -1.00
CA PHE A 205 9.48 12.53 -2.09
C PHE A 205 9.03 13.95 -2.40
N GLY A 206 8.86 14.24 -3.69
CA GLY A 206 8.38 15.55 -4.06
C GLY A 206 7.89 15.60 -5.50
N PHE A 207 7.56 16.80 -5.92
CA PHE A 207 7.08 17.08 -7.28
C PHE A 207 7.76 18.34 -7.78
N LYS A 208 7.87 18.46 -9.10
CA LYS A 208 8.35 19.72 -9.66
C LYS A 208 7.18 20.63 -9.96
N ASP A 209 7.32 21.89 -9.57
CA ASP A 209 6.31 22.90 -9.87
C ASP A 209 6.50 23.42 -11.31
N ARG A 210 5.65 24.36 -11.70
CA ARG A 210 5.70 24.95 -13.05
C ARG A 210 7.02 25.61 -13.37
N LYS A 211 7.76 26.05 -12.36
CA LYS A 211 9.05 26.72 -12.55
C LYS A 211 10.21 25.73 -12.52
N GLY A 212 9.91 24.44 -12.33
CA GLY A 212 10.95 23.42 -12.27
C GLY A 212 11.57 23.21 -10.89
N HIS A 213 11.08 23.90 -9.87
CA HIS A 213 11.59 23.71 -8.50
C HIS A 213 11.01 22.45 -7.87
N VAL A 214 11.84 21.71 -7.17
CA VAL A 214 11.36 20.54 -6.42
C VAL A 214 10.62 21.02 -5.19
N ARG A 215 9.38 20.58 -5.06
CA ARG A 215 8.55 20.81 -3.87
C ARG A 215 8.48 19.51 -3.12
N TYR A 216 9.24 19.42 -2.02
CA TYR A 216 9.27 18.20 -1.22
C TYR A 216 7.97 18.06 -0.43
N ALA A 217 7.47 16.86 -0.38
CA ALA A 217 6.20 16.53 0.26
C ALA A 217 6.42 15.75 1.56
N HIS A 218 7.26 14.73 1.51
CA HIS A 218 7.41 13.81 2.64
C HIS A 218 8.83 13.28 2.69
N GLU A 219 9.31 12.93 3.89
CA GLU A 219 10.57 12.22 4.02
C GLU A 219 10.48 11.13 5.08
N PHE A 220 11.20 10.04 4.82
CA PHE A 220 11.46 8.99 5.80
C PHE A 220 12.90 9.16 6.27
N ILE A 221 13.10 9.28 7.57
CA ILE A 221 14.44 9.51 8.15
C ILE A 221 14.84 8.26 8.92
N HIS A 222 15.98 7.68 8.57
CA HIS A 222 16.51 6.49 9.23
C HIS A 222 17.71 6.78 10.09
N ASN A 223 18.59 7.66 9.63
CA ASN A 223 19.83 7.93 10.38
C ASN A 223 19.51 8.56 11.73
N ASN A 224 20.15 8.02 12.76
CA ASN A 224 19.98 8.45 14.15
C ASN A 224 18.54 8.31 14.68
N ARG A 225 17.74 7.45 14.05
CA ARG A 225 16.34 7.20 14.47
C ARG A 225 15.98 5.72 14.45
N LEU A 226 16.44 4.97 13.45
CA LEU A 226 16.11 3.57 13.30
C LEU A 226 17.37 2.73 13.26
N ASP A 227 17.25 1.48 13.62
CA ASP A 227 18.38 0.55 13.70
C ASP A 227 18.50 -0.34 12.45
N GLU A 228 17.78 0.00 11.39
CA GLU A 228 17.83 -0.75 10.14
C GLU A 228 17.96 0.18 8.94
N ALA A 229 18.52 -0.34 7.86
CA ALA A 229 18.59 0.38 6.61
C ALA A 229 17.23 0.34 5.91
N TYR A 230 16.96 1.36 5.07
CA TYR A 230 15.69 1.37 4.33
C TYR A 230 15.76 0.54 3.05
N MET A 231 16.91 -0.01 2.70
CA MET A 231 17.01 -0.90 1.55
C MET A 231 18.13 -1.88 1.82
N ARG A 232 17.94 -3.11 1.39
CA ARG A 232 18.95 -4.15 1.49
C ARG A 232 19.77 -4.30 0.21
N SER A 233 19.30 -3.72 -0.87
CA SER A 233 19.94 -3.83 -2.17
C SER A 233 20.13 -2.41 -2.73
N GLY A 234 21.31 -2.17 -3.28
CA GLY A 234 21.59 -0.94 -3.99
C GLY A 234 21.00 -0.92 -5.40
N ASN A 235 20.44 -2.02 -5.85
CA ASN A 235 19.94 -2.16 -7.21
C ASN A 235 18.42 -2.15 -7.25
N LEU A 236 17.82 -1.03 -6.88
CA LEU A 236 16.37 -0.89 -7.03
C LEU A 236 16.06 -0.38 -8.43
N PRO A 237 15.14 -1.02 -9.15
CA PRO A 237 14.74 -0.53 -10.45
C PRO A 237 13.79 0.66 -10.35
N ALA A 238 13.86 1.55 -11.32
CA ALA A 238 12.76 2.49 -11.54
C ALA A 238 11.59 1.66 -12.07
N LYS A 239 10.47 1.69 -11.36
CA LYS A 239 9.37 0.76 -11.63
C LYS A 239 8.03 1.47 -11.62
N TYR A 240 7.17 1.03 -12.51
CA TYR A 240 5.78 1.45 -12.61
C TYR A 240 4.93 0.20 -12.57
N GLU A 241 3.87 0.24 -11.77
CA GLU A 241 3.10 -0.97 -11.52
C GLU A 241 1.63 -0.65 -11.31
N ILE A 242 0.78 -1.48 -11.90
CA ILE A 242 -0.62 -1.54 -11.51
C ILE A 242 -0.84 -2.93 -10.94
N GLU A 243 -1.33 -3.00 -9.72
CA GLU A 243 -1.64 -4.25 -9.07
C GLU A 243 -3.13 -4.28 -8.75
N ASN A 244 -3.80 -5.31 -9.22
CA ASN A 244 -5.19 -5.53 -8.88
C ASN A 244 -5.30 -6.56 -7.79
N ASP A 245 -6.16 -6.27 -6.84
CA ASP A 245 -6.62 -7.20 -5.84
C ASP A 245 -7.56 -8.22 -6.49
N GLU A 246 -8.10 -9.13 -5.69
CA GLU A 246 -8.92 -10.23 -6.20
C GLU A 246 -10.19 -9.78 -6.91
N ASP A 247 -10.75 -8.67 -6.48
CA ASP A 247 -12.04 -8.20 -6.99
C ASP A 247 -12.03 -6.70 -7.21
N PRO A 248 -11.23 -6.20 -8.15
CA PRO A 248 -11.15 -4.77 -8.38
C PRO A 248 -12.43 -4.26 -9.02
N THR A 249 -12.89 -3.09 -8.56
CA THR A 249 -14.10 -2.48 -9.11
C THR A 249 -13.80 -1.49 -10.23
N TYR A 250 -12.52 -1.29 -10.54
CA TYR A 250 -12.09 -0.31 -11.52
C TYR A 250 -10.79 -0.76 -12.18
N ALA A 251 -10.64 -0.43 -13.45
CA ALA A 251 -9.43 -0.74 -14.22
C ALA A 251 -8.63 0.55 -14.40
N PRO A 252 -7.65 0.83 -13.53
CA PRO A 252 -6.90 2.07 -13.63
C PRO A 252 -5.96 2.06 -14.83
N THR A 253 -5.57 3.26 -15.26
CA THR A 253 -4.60 3.45 -16.32
C THR A 253 -3.48 4.34 -15.79
N LEU A 254 -2.26 3.94 -16.07
CA LEU A 254 -1.07 4.74 -15.73
C LEU A 254 -0.38 5.15 -17.01
N PHE A 255 -0.19 6.45 -17.18
CA PHE A 255 0.56 6.98 -18.31
C PHE A 255 1.96 7.36 -17.83
N HIS A 256 2.97 6.90 -18.54
CA HIS A 256 4.36 7.16 -18.22
C HIS A 256 5.10 7.71 -19.42
N TRP A 257 5.77 8.84 -19.25
CA TRP A 257 6.48 9.51 -20.33
C TRP A 257 7.99 9.34 -20.28
N GLY A 258 8.56 9.14 -19.12
CA GLY A 258 9.99 8.94 -19.01
C GLY A 258 10.49 8.97 -17.58
N THR A 259 11.68 8.43 -17.37
CA THR A 259 12.34 8.41 -16.07
C THR A 259 13.83 8.65 -16.27
N SER A 260 14.44 9.42 -15.36
CA SER A 260 15.90 9.56 -15.30
C SER A 260 16.36 9.24 -13.89
N VAL A 261 17.43 8.48 -13.79
CA VAL A 261 18.11 8.20 -12.52
C VAL A 261 19.46 8.90 -12.57
N ILE A 262 19.76 9.75 -11.59
CA ILE A 262 20.98 10.53 -11.51
C ILE A 262 21.66 10.18 -10.21
N MET A 263 22.95 9.84 -10.29
CA MET A 263 23.77 9.56 -9.13
C MET A 263 24.74 10.70 -8.90
N UNK A 264 24.63 11.01 -7.85
CA UNK A 264 25.47 12.06 -7.65
C UNK A 264 26.46 11.82 -6.84
#